data_4cabe0be0d8da43522812923a8a7bc94
#
_entry.id   4cabe0be0d8da43522812923a8a7bc94
#
_cell.length_a   1.000
_cell.length_b   1.000
_cell.length_c   1.000
_cell.angle_alpha   90.00
_cell.angle_beta   90.00
_cell.angle_gamma   90.00
#
_symmetry.space_group_name_H-M   'P 1'
#
loop_
_entity.id
_entity.type
_entity.pdbx_description
1 polymer ?
#
loop_
_entity_poly.entity_id
_entity_poly.type
_entity_poly.pdbx_seq_one_letter_code
_entity_poly.pdbx_strand_id
1 'polypeptide(L)'
;MALFDLIGRRWTLRVIWELEQAGKPLTFRELRAACGDVSSSVLTRRLHELTETLIIQRTSAGYALTQAGHALVRSLEPVLAWAGDWSRTLTSNHRAPETNQHELNAKSRQPSLPRA
;
A
#
# COMPACT_ATOMS: atom_id res chain seq x y z
N MET A 1 15.33 -8.86 -7.43
CA MET A 1 14.28 -9.06 -8.36
C MET A 1 13.58 -7.75 -8.65
N ALA A 2 13.38 -7.49 -9.91
CA ALA A 2 12.91 -6.17 -10.31
C ALA A 2 11.57 -5.79 -9.72
N LEU A 3 10.66 -6.73 -9.61
CA LEU A 3 9.35 -6.43 -9.07
C LEU A 3 9.44 -5.97 -7.62
N PHE A 4 10.22 -6.69 -6.82
CA PHE A 4 10.33 -6.32 -5.41
C PHE A 4 11.01 -4.97 -5.24
N ASP A 5 11.97 -4.67 -6.09
CA ASP A 5 12.60 -3.36 -6.04
C ASP A 5 11.58 -2.26 -6.36
N LEU A 6 10.73 -2.51 -7.33
CA LEU A 6 9.76 -1.52 -7.74
C LEU A 6 8.69 -1.31 -6.66
N ILE A 7 8.03 -2.38 -6.24
CA ILE A 7 6.91 -2.21 -5.32
C ILE A 7 7.37 -1.93 -3.90
N GLY A 8 8.65 -2.14 -3.62
CA GLY A 8 9.20 -1.83 -2.31
C GLY A 8 9.51 -0.37 -2.11
N ARG A 9 9.46 0.44 -3.16
CA ARG A 9 9.76 1.84 -3.00
C ARG A 9 8.61 2.53 -2.31
N ARG A 10 8.94 3.52 -1.53
CA ARG A 10 7.93 4.24 -0.81
C ARG A 10 6.94 4.87 -1.78
N TRP A 11 5.70 4.79 -1.47
CA TRP A 11 4.57 5.36 -2.22
C TRP A 11 4.17 4.59 -3.46
N THR A 12 4.96 3.62 -3.92
CA THR A 12 4.61 2.92 -5.15
C THR A 12 3.27 2.21 -5.05
N LEU A 13 3.10 1.39 -4.03
CA LEU A 13 1.84 0.66 -3.87
C LEU A 13 0.68 1.59 -3.56
N ARG A 14 0.94 2.70 -2.89
CA ARG A 14 -0.11 3.66 -2.61
C ARG A 14 -0.62 4.30 -3.91
N VAL A 15 0.28 4.62 -4.81
CA VAL A 15 -0.11 5.18 -6.10
C VAL A 15 -0.97 4.19 -6.87
N ILE A 16 -0.52 2.95 -6.94
CA ILE A 16 -1.27 1.92 -7.64
C ILE A 16 -2.66 1.75 -7.02
N TRP A 17 -2.72 1.71 -5.70
CA TRP A 17 -3.96 1.53 -4.98
C TRP A 17 -4.94 2.69 -5.24
N GLU A 18 -4.43 3.92 -5.23
CA GLU A 18 -5.31 5.06 -5.44
C GLU A 18 -5.87 5.08 -6.86
N LEU A 19 -5.08 4.66 -7.84
CA LEU A 19 -5.59 4.56 -9.20
C LEU A 19 -6.65 3.47 -9.33
N GLU A 20 -6.45 2.37 -8.63
CA GLU A 20 -7.44 1.31 -8.66
C GLU A 20 -8.74 1.77 -8.00
N GLN A 21 -8.64 2.43 -6.86
CA GLN A 21 -9.81 2.90 -6.14
C GLN A 21 -10.59 3.94 -6.92
N ALA A 22 -9.88 4.77 -7.68
CA ALA A 22 -10.55 5.82 -8.43
C ALA A 22 -11.41 5.27 -9.56
N GLY A 23 -10.99 4.17 -10.16
CA GLY A 23 -11.73 3.59 -11.27
C GLY A 23 -11.77 4.46 -12.50
N LYS A 24 -10.92 5.48 -12.58
CA LYS A 24 -10.85 6.38 -13.71
C LYS A 24 -9.48 7.02 -13.72
N PRO A 25 -9.04 7.59 -14.84
CA PRO A 25 -7.74 8.27 -14.86
C PRO A 25 -7.74 9.44 -13.89
N LEU A 26 -6.61 9.67 -13.27
CA LEU A 26 -6.42 10.79 -12.36
C LEU A 26 -5.31 11.70 -12.89
N THR A 27 -5.55 13.00 -12.82
CA THR A 27 -4.49 13.95 -13.14
C THR A 27 -3.43 13.89 -12.06
N PHE A 28 -2.27 14.49 -12.34
CA PHE A 28 -1.20 14.52 -11.34
C PHE A 28 -1.70 15.15 -10.05
N ARG A 29 -2.44 16.24 -10.16
CA ARG A 29 -2.93 16.93 -8.98
C ARG A 29 -3.93 16.07 -8.20
N GLU A 30 -4.83 15.42 -8.90
CA GLU A 30 -5.81 14.56 -8.25
C GLU A 30 -5.13 13.39 -7.55
N LEU A 31 -4.15 12.81 -8.22
CA LEU A 31 -3.44 11.66 -7.67
C LEU A 31 -2.63 12.08 -6.46
N ARG A 32 -1.99 13.23 -6.52
CA ARG A 32 -1.22 13.71 -5.39
C ARG A 32 -2.12 13.96 -4.19
N ALA A 33 -3.30 14.53 -4.42
CA ALA A 33 -4.26 14.76 -3.35
C ALA A 33 -4.74 13.44 -2.76
N ALA A 34 -4.98 12.45 -3.60
CA ALA A 34 -5.44 11.15 -3.12
C ALA A 34 -4.39 10.47 -2.28
N CYS A 35 -3.11 10.66 -2.62
CA CYS A 35 -2.04 10.05 -1.86
C CYS A 35 -1.72 10.78 -0.55
N GLY A 36 -2.19 11.99 -0.40
CA GLY A 36 -1.96 12.71 0.85
C GLY A 36 -0.67 13.47 0.86
N ASP A 37 0.28 13.08 1.69
CA ASP A 37 1.48 13.88 1.91
C ASP A 37 2.62 13.68 0.96
N VAL A 38 2.43 12.99 -0.15
CA VAL A 38 3.53 12.72 -1.05
C VAL A 38 4.01 14.01 -1.68
N SER A 39 5.32 14.21 -1.76
CA SER A 39 5.86 15.38 -2.41
C SER A 39 5.73 15.23 -3.92
N SER A 40 5.70 16.36 -4.63
CA SER A 40 5.56 16.30 -6.07
C SER A 40 6.77 15.64 -6.73
N SER A 41 7.96 15.82 -6.18
CA SER A 41 9.13 15.19 -6.78
C SER A 41 9.12 13.69 -6.59
N VAL A 42 8.68 13.20 -5.44
CA VAL A 42 8.58 11.77 -5.20
C VAL A 42 7.50 11.17 -6.09
N LEU A 43 6.35 11.83 -6.16
CA LEU A 43 5.28 11.33 -7.01
C LEU A 43 5.71 11.29 -8.48
N THR A 44 6.36 12.32 -8.95
CA THR A 44 6.87 12.35 -10.32
C THR A 44 7.76 11.15 -10.59
N ARG A 45 8.65 10.85 -9.64
CA ARG A 45 9.57 9.74 -9.80
C ARG A 45 8.85 8.40 -9.83
N ARG A 46 7.88 8.24 -8.91
CA ARG A 46 7.10 6.97 -8.88
C ARG A 46 6.31 6.82 -10.17
N LEU A 47 5.71 7.89 -10.67
CA LEU A 47 4.93 7.81 -11.89
C LEU A 47 5.81 7.47 -13.09
N HIS A 48 7.01 8.03 -13.11
CA HIS A 48 7.94 7.71 -14.18
C HIS A 48 8.31 6.23 -14.17
N GLU A 49 8.64 5.71 -12.99
CA GLU A 49 9.01 4.32 -12.85
C GLU A 49 7.85 3.39 -13.23
N LEU A 50 6.66 3.73 -12.82
CA LEU A 50 5.49 2.90 -13.10
C LEU A 50 5.12 2.94 -14.58
N THR A 51 5.33 4.08 -15.22
CA THR A 51 5.06 4.21 -16.64
C THR A 51 6.08 3.40 -17.44
N GLU A 52 7.34 3.47 -17.04
CA GLU A 52 8.38 2.74 -17.75
C GLU A 52 8.23 1.24 -17.61
N THR A 53 7.68 0.79 -16.51
CA THR A 53 7.48 -0.64 -16.31
C THR A 53 6.09 -1.10 -16.77
N LEU A 54 5.35 -0.21 -17.43
CA LEU A 54 4.06 -0.55 -18.05
C LEU A 54 2.97 -0.94 -17.04
N ILE A 55 3.11 -0.47 -15.82
CA ILE A 55 2.07 -0.69 -14.80
C ILE A 55 1.01 0.38 -14.93
N ILE A 56 1.41 1.61 -15.26
CA ILE A 56 0.46 2.68 -15.51
C ILE A 56 0.72 3.27 -16.88
N GLN A 57 -0.23 4.04 -17.36
CA GLN A 57 -0.09 4.74 -18.63
C GLN A 57 -0.64 6.13 -18.46
N ARG A 58 -0.13 7.03 -19.28
CA ARG A 58 -0.64 8.39 -19.28
C ARG A 58 -1.62 8.53 -20.42
N THR A 59 -2.81 9.01 -20.10
CA THR A 59 -3.85 9.23 -21.10
C THR A 59 -4.16 10.72 -21.16
N SER A 60 -5.01 11.12 -22.09
CA SER A 60 -5.42 12.52 -22.17
C SER A 60 -6.17 12.95 -20.92
N ALA A 61 -6.76 12.02 -20.20
CA ALA A 61 -7.51 12.34 -18.99
C ALA A 61 -6.68 12.19 -17.72
N GLY A 62 -5.45 11.71 -17.81
CA GLY A 62 -4.59 11.55 -16.65
C GLY A 62 -3.92 10.19 -16.63
N TYR A 63 -3.46 9.79 -15.44
CA TYR A 63 -2.79 8.52 -15.28
C TYR A 63 -3.79 7.43 -14.96
N ALA A 64 -3.56 6.25 -15.50
CA ALA A 64 -4.46 5.12 -15.28
C ALA A 64 -3.65 3.84 -15.25
N LEU A 65 -4.18 2.80 -14.62
CA LEU A 65 -3.54 1.50 -14.64
C LEU A 65 -3.67 0.91 -16.03
N THR A 66 -2.61 0.21 -16.45
CA THR A 66 -2.68 -0.59 -17.66
C THR A 66 -3.35 -1.91 -17.34
N GLN A 67 -3.54 -2.75 -18.36
CA GLN A 67 -4.03 -4.08 -18.12
C GLN A 67 -3.09 -4.83 -17.17
N ALA A 68 -1.79 -4.68 -17.37
CA ALA A 68 -0.81 -5.30 -16.49
C ALA A 68 -0.94 -4.75 -15.07
N GLY A 69 -1.22 -3.45 -14.94
CA GLY A 69 -1.42 -2.86 -13.62
C GLY A 69 -2.64 -3.42 -12.91
N HIS A 70 -3.74 -3.59 -13.65
CA HIS A 70 -4.93 -4.20 -13.06
C HIS A 70 -4.65 -5.65 -12.67
N ALA A 71 -3.91 -6.36 -13.48
CA ALA A 71 -3.56 -7.76 -13.16
C ALA A 71 -2.70 -7.81 -11.90
N LEU A 72 -1.80 -6.86 -11.73
CA LEU A 72 -0.99 -6.81 -10.54
C LEU A 72 -1.85 -6.60 -9.30
N VAL A 73 -2.80 -5.68 -9.38
CA VAL A 73 -3.68 -5.42 -8.24
C VAL A 73 -4.46 -6.69 -7.88
N ARG A 74 -5.01 -7.36 -8.88
CA ARG A 74 -5.74 -8.59 -8.62
C ARG A 74 -4.85 -9.64 -7.96
N SER A 75 -3.60 -9.71 -8.36
CA SER A 75 -2.67 -10.65 -7.77
C SER A 75 -2.33 -10.29 -6.32
N LEU A 76 -2.42 -9.03 -5.98
CA LEU A 76 -2.12 -8.57 -4.63
C LEU A 76 -3.31 -8.60 -3.70
N GLU A 77 -4.51 -8.84 -4.22
CA GLU A 77 -5.70 -8.80 -3.36
C GLU A 77 -5.63 -9.75 -2.17
N PRO A 78 -5.17 -10.99 -2.31
CA PRO A 78 -5.05 -11.83 -1.13
C PRO A 78 -4.08 -11.28 -0.10
N VAL A 79 -2.99 -10.65 -0.56
CA VAL A 79 -2.03 -10.05 0.34
C VAL A 79 -2.66 -8.86 1.05
N LEU A 80 -3.43 -8.07 0.33
CA LEU A 80 -4.09 -6.92 0.94
C LEU A 80 -5.12 -7.36 1.97
N ALA A 81 -5.83 -8.43 1.70
CA ALA A 81 -6.78 -8.97 2.65
C ALA A 81 -6.07 -9.46 3.91
N TRP A 82 -4.96 -10.16 3.72
CA TRP A 82 -4.16 -10.60 4.85
C TRP A 82 -3.65 -9.40 5.65
N ALA A 83 -3.21 -8.36 4.97
CA ALA A 83 -2.68 -7.17 5.63
C ALA A 83 -3.76 -6.48 6.46
N GLY A 84 -5.00 -6.47 5.97
CA GLY A 84 -6.10 -5.92 6.71
C GLY A 84 -6.37 -6.69 8.01
N ASP A 85 -6.35 -8.02 7.91
CA ASP A 85 -6.52 -8.85 9.09
C ASP A 85 -5.39 -8.66 10.07
N TRP A 86 -4.19 -8.61 9.57
CA TRP A 86 -3.02 -8.40 10.40
C TRP A 86 -3.08 -7.05 11.10
N SER A 87 -3.52 -6.02 10.39
CA SER A 87 -3.65 -4.69 10.94
C SER A 87 -4.65 -4.69 12.08
N ARG A 88 -5.77 -5.39 11.93
CA ARG A 88 -6.76 -5.48 12.98
C ARG A 88 -6.21 -6.22 14.19
N THR A 89 -5.42 -7.26 13.96
CA THR A 89 -4.79 -7.97 15.04
C THR A 89 -3.84 -7.06 15.82
N LEU A 90 -3.06 -6.27 15.12
CA LEU A 90 -2.16 -5.34 15.78
C LEU A 90 -2.93 -4.31 16.59
N THR A 91 -4.00 -3.80 16.03
CA THR A 91 -4.81 -2.80 16.71
C THR A 91 -5.43 -3.39 17.97
N SER A 92 -5.97 -4.58 17.89
CA SER A 92 -6.54 -5.24 19.02
C SER A 92 -5.51 -5.44 20.13
N ASN A 93 -4.32 -5.85 19.73
CA ASN A 93 -3.27 -6.05 20.70
C ASN A 93 -2.88 -4.75 21.38
N HIS A 94 -2.78 -3.69 20.62
CA HIS A 94 -2.41 -2.40 21.18
C HIS A 94 -3.49 -1.82 22.05
N ARG A 95 -4.73 -2.25 21.84
CA ARG A 95 -5.82 -1.75 22.63
C ARG A 95 -6.07 -2.60 23.83
N ALA A 96 -5.28 -3.61 24.07
CA ALA A 96 -5.42 -4.42 25.23
C ALA A 96 -5.36 -3.52 26.44
N PRO A 97 -6.09 -3.83 27.44
CA PRO A 97 -6.21 -2.96 28.58
C PRO A 97 -4.93 -2.76 29.29
N GLU A 98 -4.66 -1.58 29.53
CA GLU A 98 -3.53 -1.27 30.25
C GLU A 98 -3.65 -1.68 31.64
N THR A 99 -4.82 -1.96 32.06
CA THR A 99 -5.01 -2.35 33.43
C THR A 99 -4.23 -3.58 33.76
N ASN A 100 -3.87 -4.36 32.79
CA ASN A 100 -3.17 -5.56 33.04
C ASN A 100 -1.77 -5.49 32.61
N GLN A 101 -1.09 -4.55 33.08
CA GLN A 101 0.28 -4.34 32.70
C GLN A 101 1.11 -5.55 33.02
N HIS A 102 0.88 -6.16 34.18
CA HIS A 102 1.65 -7.33 34.53
C HIS A 102 1.41 -8.47 33.59
N GLU A 103 0.15 -8.66 33.26
CA GLU A 103 -0.18 -9.72 32.35
C GLU A 103 0.39 -9.48 30.99
N LEU A 104 0.34 -8.24 30.56
CA LEU A 104 0.90 -7.93 29.27
C LEU A 104 2.38 -8.23 29.23
N ASN A 105 3.07 -7.86 30.27
CA ASN A 105 4.48 -8.14 30.33
C ASN A 105 4.76 -9.64 30.33
N ALA A 106 3.96 -10.37 31.04
CA ALA A 106 4.15 -11.79 31.04
C ALA A 106 3.90 -12.38 29.68
N LYS A 107 2.86 -11.91 29.03
CA LYS A 107 2.59 -12.44 27.73
C LYS A 107 3.60 -12.04 26.71
N SER A 108 4.16 -10.87 26.84
CA SER A 108 5.09 -10.44 25.84
C SER A 108 6.34 -11.28 25.87
N ARG A 109 6.55 -12.04 26.93
CA ARG A 109 7.65 -12.92 26.91
C ARG A 109 7.38 -14.15 26.16
N GLN A 110 6.17 -14.41 25.82
CA GLN A 110 5.88 -15.55 25.07
C GLN A 110 6.11 -15.30 23.70
N PRO A 111 6.74 -16.07 23.18
CA PRO A 111 7.07 -15.85 21.84
C PRO A 111 6.05 -15.91 20.97
N SER A 112 5.21 -16.29 21.38
CA SER A 112 4.27 -16.38 20.57
C SER A 112 4.07 -15.61 19.63
N LEU A 113 4.23 -14.88 19.85
CA LEU A 113 3.91 -14.11 19.05
C LEU A 113 4.09 -14.31 17.89
N PRO A 114 4.39 -14.54 17.53
CA PRO A 114 4.53 -14.49 16.39
C PRO A 114 3.90 -15.12 15.61
N ARG A 115 3.61 -15.52 15.69
CA ARG A 115 3.12 -16.11 15.05
C ARG A 115 2.40 -15.74 14.43
N ALA A 116 2.38 -15.37 14.20
CA ALA A 116 1.57 -15.01 13.61
C ALA A 116 0.90 -15.15 13.05
#